data_c9fac9ab1f63bd2a7fb803acb8d1f118
#
_entry.id   c9fac9ab1f63bd2a7fb803acb8d1f118
#
_cell.length_a   1.000
_cell.length_b   1.000
_cell.length_c   1.000
_cell.angle_alpha   90.00
_cell.angle_beta   90.00
_cell.angle_gamma   90.00
#
_symmetry.space_group_name_H-M   'P 1'
#
loop_
_entity.id
_entity.type
_entity.pdbx_description
1 polymer ?
#
loop_
_entity_poly.entity_id
_entity_poly.type
_entity_poly.pdbx_seq_one_letter_code
_entity_poly.pdbx_strand_id
1 'polypeptide(L)'
;MARRSLPSFAILWQRHEGLYLEVFSIALLELSRKNCVSGDEDAISERLCPRLNQACFELAKCRNIDIRTPVWEGPIQPVTEEELKGGKIRKRPDFTCRCSNPFAVSSDEHEIPLHVECKCLGNPTSASWNLNENYIKNGIKRFDSGTHEYGKRASSGIMIGYIISMKPKDILQEVNAHQKKLLPDYPNITFDFNSTPLFQIRQKIKRKYVLPKLFELIHLWII
;
A
#
# COMPACT_ATOMS: atom_id res chain seq x y z
N MET A 1 -18.37 -33.88 -18.22
CA MET A 1 -18.20 -32.48 -17.73
C MET A 1 -16.88 -32.35 -17.00
N ALA A 2 -15.93 -31.60 -17.53
CA ALA A 2 -14.66 -31.35 -16.87
C ALA A 2 -14.93 -30.54 -15.59
N ARG A 3 -14.52 -31.06 -14.41
CA ARG A 3 -14.54 -30.32 -13.15
C ARG A 3 -13.58 -29.14 -13.30
N ARG A 4 -14.09 -27.92 -13.43
CA ARG A 4 -13.27 -26.72 -13.30
C ARG A 4 -12.73 -26.72 -11.86
N SER A 5 -11.41 -26.85 -11.71
CA SER A 5 -10.78 -26.66 -10.41
C SER A 5 -11.06 -25.25 -9.92
N LEU A 6 -11.53 -25.10 -8.69
CA LEU A 6 -11.68 -23.77 -8.09
C LEU A 6 -10.30 -23.10 -8.01
N PRO A 7 -10.22 -21.79 -8.28
CA PRO A 7 -8.96 -21.06 -8.13
C PRO A 7 -8.48 -21.12 -6.67
N SER A 8 -7.17 -21.23 -6.46
CA SER A 8 -6.58 -21.12 -5.12
C SER A 8 -6.69 -19.68 -4.60
N PHE A 9 -6.57 -19.49 -3.27
CA PHE A 9 -6.55 -18.14 -2.69
C PHE A 9 -5.43 -17.27 -3.31
N ALA A 10 -4.27 -17.83 -3.65
CA ALA A 10 -3.20 -17.09 -4.32
C ALA A 10 -3.64 -16.44 -5.64
N ILE A 11 -4.46 -17.11 -6.44
CA ILE A 11 -5.00 -16.54 -7.69
C ILE A 11 -6.03 -15.44 -7.39
N LEU A 12 -6.88 -15.64 -6.38
CA LEU A 12 -7.84 -14.62 -5.94
C LEU A 12 -7.10 -13.39 -5.43
N TRP A 13 -6.05 -13.59 -4.62
CA TRP A 13 -5.22 -12.50 -4.12
C TRP A 13 -4.55 -11.70 -5.24
N GLN A 14 -3.94 -12.37 -6.22
CA GLN A 14 -3.35 -11.70 -7.38
C GLN A 14 -4.36 -10.86 -8.16
N ARG A 15 -5.58 -11.36 -8.36
CA ARG A 15 -6.65 -10.60 -9.02
C ARG A 15 -7.08 -9.40 -8.20
N HIS A 16 -7.25 -9.57 -6.90
CA HIS A 16 -7.60 -8.51 -5.96
C HIS A 16 -6.52 -7.43 -5.92
N GLU A 17 -5.26 -7.82 -5.75
CA GLU A 17 -4.11 -6.91 -5.80
C GLU A 17 -4.06 -6.15 -7.13
N GLY A 18 -4.13 -6.86 -8.26
CA GLY A 18 -4.10 -6.24 -9.59
C GLY A 18 -5.23 -5.25 -9.81
N LEU A 19 -6.44 -5.57 -9.35
CA LEU A 19 -7.59 -4.68 -9.44
C LEU A 19 -7.37 -3.37 -8.64
N TYR A 20 -6.91 -3.46 -7.40
CA TYR A 20 -6.69 -2.27 -6.60
C TYR A 20 -5.45 -1.49 -7.02
N LEU A 21 -4.42 -2.13 -7.56
CA LEU A 21 -3.32 -1.41 -8.22
C LEU A 21 -3.81 -0.55 -9.37
N GLU A 22 -4.73 -1.06 -10.17
CA GLU A 22 -5.34 -0.30 -11.26
C GLU A 22 -6.22 0.84 -10.72
N VAL A 23 -7.07 0.58 -9.72
CA VAL A 23 -7.88 1.62 -9.06
C VAL A 23 -7.00 2.76 -8.54
N PHE A 24 -5.93 2.45 -7.78
CA PHE A 24 -5.02 3.46 -7.26
C PHE A 24 -4.26 4.17 -8.38
N SER A 25 -3.84 3.47 -9.43
CA SER A 25 -3.13 4.08 -10.56
C SER A 25 -4.01 5.10 -11.28
N ILE A 26 -5.26 4.77 -11.58
CA ILE A 26 -6.23 5.69 -12.20
C ILE A 26 -6.45 6.92 -11.32
N ALA A 27 -6.72 6.69 -10.03
CA ALA A 27 -7.00 7.76 -9.07
C ALA A 27 -5.79 8.70 -8.86
N LEU A 28 -4.56 8.16 -8.78
CA LEU A 28 -3.32 8.92 -8.64
C LEU A 28 -3.01 9.73 -9.91
N LEU A 29 -3.20 9.15 -11.10
CA LEU A 29 -3.04 9.89 -12.35
C LEU A 29 -4.02 11.05 -12.46
N GLU A 30 -5.26 10.87 -12.02
CA GLU A 30 -6.25 11.95 -12.00
C GLU A 30 -5.92 13.01 -10.94
N LEU A 31 -5.36 12.61 -9.80
CA LEU A 31 -4.86 13.52 -8.78
C LEU A 31 -3.73 14.42 -9.32
N SER A 32 -2.77 13.85 -10.03
CA SER A 32 -1.67 14.56 -10.70
C SER A 32 -2.17 15.51 -11.78
N ARG A 33 -3.06 15.05 -12.68
CA ARG A 33 -3.63 15.87 -13.74
C ARG A 33 -4.30 17.15 -13.23
N LYS A 34 -4.87 17.10 -12.04
CA LYS A 34 -5.52 18.26 -11.39
C LYS A 34 -4.56 19.08 -10.53
N ASN A 35 -3.25 18.83 -10.59
CA ASN A 35 -2.24 19.49 -9.75
C ASN A 35 -2.58 19.44 -8.24
N CYS A 36 -3.12 18.30 -7.80
CA CYS A 36 -3.56 18.11 -6.41
C CYS A 36 -2.54 17.38 -5.54
N VAL A 37 -1.33 17.11 -6.04
CA VAL A 37 -0.21 16.51 -5.27
C VAL A 37 0.56 17.64 -4.58
N SER A 38 -0.07 18.27 -3.59
CA SER A 38 0.51 19.38 -2.82
C SER A 38 -0.13 19.50 -1.44
N GLY A 39 0.62 19.97 -0.46
CA GLY A 39 0.18 20.04 0.92
C GLY A 39 0.75 18.93 1.78
N ASP A 40 0.15 18.68 2.93
CA ASP A 40 0.50 17.56 3.80
C ASP A 40 -0.13 16.24 3.32
N GLU A 41 0.29 15.14 3.94
CA GLU A 41 -0.08 13.77 3.59
C GLU A 41 -1.58 13.53 3.69
N ASP A 42 -2.20 14.01 4.78
CA ASP A 42 -3.62 13.80 5.04
C ASP A 42 -4.47 14.57 4.01
N ALA A 43 -4.13 15.84 3.73
CA ALA A 43 -4.82 16.64 2.74
C ALA A 43 -4.72 16.06 1.31
N ILE A 44 -3.60 15.42 0.95
CA ILE A 44 -3.47 14.74 -0.34
C ILE A 44 -4.31 13.46 -0.36
N SER A 45 -4.29 12.69 0.72
CA SER A 45 -5.06 11.44 0.86
C SER A 45 -6.56 11.71 0.89
N GLU A 46 -7.03 12.78 1.55
CA GLU A 46 -8.44 13.23 1.48
C GLU A 46 -8.87 13.51 0.04
N ARG A 47 -8.04 14.23 -0.72
CA ARG A 47 -8.32 14.50 -2.13
C ARG A 47 -8.26 13.25 -3.02
N LEU A 48 -7.55 12.21 -2.61
CA LEU A 48 -7.51 10.92 -3.30
C LEU A 48 -8.82 10.13 -3.13
N CYS A 49 -9.52 10.24 -1.98
CA CYS A 49 -10.74 9.48 -1.69
C CYS A 49 -11.83 9.57 -2.77
N PRO A 50 -12.29 10.76 -3.22
CA PRO A 50 -13.33 10.83 -4.26
C PRO A 50 -12.86 10.28 -5.60
N ARG A 51 -11.56 10.32 -5.89
CA ARG A 51 -10.97 9.77 -7.12
C ARG A 51 -10.91 8.24 -7.09
N LEU A 52 -10.63 7.67 -5.91
CA LEU A 52 -10.73 6.22 -5.71
C LEU A 52 -12.16 5.73 -5.90
N ASN A 53 -13.14 6.44 -5.33
CA ASN A 53 -14.55 6.11 -5.53
C ASN A 53 -14.96 6.16 -7.00
N GLN A 54 -14.54 7.20 -7.73
CA GLN A 54 -14.80 7.33 -9.16
C GLN A 54 -14.13 6.20 -9.96
N ALA A 55 -12.86 5.89 -9.69
CA ALA A 55 -12.15 4.80 -10.36
C ALA A 55 -12.82 3.43 -10.11
N CYS A 56 -13.25 3.15 -8.88
CA CYS A 56 -14.00 1.94 -8.55
C CYS A 56 -15.32 1.88 -9.35
N PHE A 57 -16.08 2.97 -9.39
CA PHE A 57 -17.35 3.04 -10.12
C PHE A 57 -17.16 2.78 -11.63
N GLU A 58 -16.19 3.43 -12.25
CA GLU A 58 -15.93 3.29 -13.69
C GLU A 58 -15.46 1.88 -14.06
N LEU A 59 -14.53 1.30 -13.28
CA LEU A 59 -14.05 -0.06 -13.50
C LEU A 59 -15.16 -1.10 -13.24
N ALA A 60 -15.96 -0.92 -12.19
CA ALA A 60 -17.08 -1.80 -11.87
C ALA A 60 -18.09 -1.83 -13.01
N LYS A 61 -18.45 -0.64 -13.53
CA LYS A 61 -19.37 -0.52 -14.68
C LYS A 61 -18.79 -1.12 -15.97
N CYS A 62 -17.51 -0.83 -16.25
CA CYS A 62 -16.84 -1.29 -17.48
C CYS A 62 -16.71 -2.83 -17.51
N ARG A 63 -16.42 -3.45 -16.37
CA ARG A 63 -16.13 -4.91 -16.27
C ARG A 63 -17.30 -5.73 -15.78
N ASN A 64 -18.40 -5.10 -15.39
CA ASN A 64 -19.56 -5.74 -14.75
C ASN A 64 -19.16 -6.61 -13.54
N ILE A 65 -18.37 -6.02 -12.62
CA ILE A 65 -17.90 -6.66 -11.39
C ILE A 65 -18.17 -5.75 -10.19
N ASP A 66 -18.27 -6.35 -9.00
CA ASP A 66 -18.34 -5.58 -7.75
C ASP A 66 -16.94 -5.13 -7.32
N ILE A 67 -16.76 -3.82 -7.08
CA ILE A 67 -15.52 -3.21 -6.59
C ILE A 67 -15.87 -2.31 -5.41
N ARG A 68 -15.41 -2.69 -4.22
CA ARG A 68 -15.60 -1.87 -3.02
C ARG A 68 -14.57 -0.73 -3.00
N THR A 69 -15.03 0.47 -2.66
CA THR A 69 -14.12 1.60 -2.44
C THR A 69 -13.18 1.31 -1.27
N PRO A 70 -11.86 1.59 -1.42
CA PRO A 70 -10.92 1.49 -0.32
C PRO A 70 -11.37 2.29 0.90
N VAL A 71 -11.24 1.71 2.09
CA VAL A 71 -11.60 2.39 3.35
C VAL A 71 -10.43 3.24 3.81
N TRP A 72 -10.62 4.55 3.90
CA TRP A 72 -9.63 5.50 4.40
C TRP A 72 -9.57 5.47 5.92
N GLU A 73 -8.34 5.42 6.49
CA GLU A 73 -8.05 5.38 7.93
C GLU A 73 -8.89 4.40 8.75
N GLY A 74 -9.32 3.32 8.11
CA GLY A 74 -10.08 2.28 8.77
C GLY A 74 -9.23 1.57 9.85
N PRO A 75 -9.73 1.40 11.08
CA PRO A 75 -9.00 0.65 12.10
C PRO A 75 -8.78 -0.79 11.66
N ILE A 76 -7.62 -1.36 12.02
CA ILE A 76 -7.39 -2.79 11.85
C ILE A 76 -8.29 -3.53 12.82
N GLN A 77 -9.25 -4.29 12.29
CA GLN A 77 -10.11 -5.15 13.09
C GLN A 77 -9.30 -6.33 13.65
N PRO A 78 -9.22 -6.48 14.99
CA PRO A 78 -8.68 -7.69 15.59
C PRO A 78 -9.57 -8.88 15.23
N VAL A 79 -8.97 -9.97 14.78
CA VAL A 79 -9.69 -11.22 14.45
C VAL A 79 -9.39 -12.33 15.45
N THR A 80 -8.49 -12.08 16.42
CA THR A 80 -8.20 -12.95 17.57
C THR A 80 -8.14 -12.13 18.87
N GLU A 81 -8.31 -12.82 20.00
CA GLU A 81 -8.19 -12.21 21.33
C GLU A 81 -6.79 -11.62 21.61
N GLU A 82 -5.74 -12.26 21.06
CA GLU A 82 -4.36 -11.78 21.16
C GLU A 82 -4.19 -10.46 20.41
N GLU A 83 -4.77 -10.33 19.23
CA GLU A 83 -4.75 -9.08 18.44
C GLU A 83 -5.51 -7.97 19.16
N LEU A 84 -6.63 -8.28 19.81
CA LEU A 84 -7.39 -7.32 20.61
C LEU A 84 -6.55 -6.81 21.78
N LYS A 85 -5.91 -7.71 22.55
CA LYS A 85 -5.00 -7.38 23.65
C LYS A 85 -3.78 -6.59 23.16
N GLY A 86 -3.29 -6.88 21.96
CA GLY A 86 -2.18 -6.19 21.30
C GLY A 86 -2.50 -4.76 20.82
N GLY A 87 -3.72 -4.28 21.00
CA GLY A 87 -4.12 -2.91 20.65
C GLY A 87 -4.16 -2.63 19.12
N LYS A 88 -4.38 -3.65 18.29
CA LYS A 88 -4.41 -3.52 16.84
C LYS A 88 -5.48 -2.55 16.33
N ILE A 89 -6.61 -2.46 17.02
CA ILE A 89 -7.70 -1.54 16.68
C ILE A 89 -7.28 -0.06 16.68
N ARG A 90 -6.15 0.28 17.29
CA ARG A 90 -5.59 1.64 17.30
C ARG A 90 -4.70 1.91 16.07
N LYS A 91 -4.42 0.89 15.25
CA LYS A 91 -3.60 1.03 14.05
C LYS A 91 -4.49 1.28 12.85
N ARG A 92 -4.16 2.29 12.08
CA ARG A 92 -4.91 2.73 10.92
C ARG A 92 -3.96 2.85 9.73
N PRO A 93 -4.00 1.91 8.78
CA PRO A 93 -3.40 2.12 7.47
C PRO A 93 -4.14 3.26 6.77
N ASP A 94 -3.46 3.99 5.90
CA ASP A 94 -4.11 5.08 5.18
C ASP A 94 -5.27 4.59 4.31
N PHE A 95 -5.11 3.41 3.68
CA PHE A 95 -6.25 2.74 3.02
C PHE A 95 -6.23 1.23 3.27
N THR A 96 -7.43 0.64 3.28
CA THR A 96 -7.63 -0.81 3.40
C THR A 96 -8.59 -1.30 2.33
N CYS A 97 -8.15 -2.32 1.55
CA CYS A 97 -8.98 -3.03 0.58
C CYS A 97 -9.10 -4.50 1.02
N ARG A 98 -10.31 -4.95 1.33
CA ARG A 98 -10.54 -6.28 1.91
C ARG A 98 -10.82 -7.33 0.83
N CYS A 99 -10.15 -8.48 0.94
CA CYS A 99 -10.34 -9.64 0.09
C CYS A 99 -10.96 -10.77 0.88
N SER A 100 -12.16 -11.22 0.49
CA SER A 100 -12.76 -12.41 1.08
C SER A 100 -12.04 -13.66 0.61
N ASN A 101 -11.72 -14.55 1.55
CA ASN A 101 -11.07 -15.83 1.28
C ASN A 101 -12.09 -16.99 1.45
N PRO A 102 -12.66 -17.48 0.35
CA PRO A 102 -13.62 -18.59 0.41
C PRO A 102 -12.97 -19.96 0.75
N PHE A 103 -11.63 -20.01 0.81
CA PHE A 103 -10.85 -21.20 1.17
C PHE A 103 -10.33 -21.15 2.61
N ALA A 104 -10.76 -20.16 3.40
CA ALA A 104 -10.34 -20.02 4.79
C ALA A 104 -10.72 -21.27 5.59
N VAL A 105 -9.78 -21.76 6.38
CA VAL A 105 -9.99 -22.89 7.29
C VAL A 105 -10.23 -22.43 8.74
N SER A 106 -10.02 -21.13 8.99
CA SER A 106 -10.24 -20.48 10.28
C SER A 106 -10.85 -19.08 10.08
N SER A 107 -11.52 -18.56 11.10
CA SER A 107 -12.18 -17.25 11.04
C SER A 107 -11.22 -16.10 10.81
N ASP A 108 -9.99 -16.22 11.27
CA ASP A 108 -8.95 -15.19 11.12
C ASP A 108 -8.35 -15.11 9.70
N GLU A 109 -8.62 -16.12 8.86
CA GLU A 109 -8.26 -16.16 7.44
C GLU A 109 -9.41 -15.78 6.51
N HIS A 110 -10.62 -15.55 7.04
CA HIS A 110 -11.81 -15.31 6.24
C HIS A 110 -11.73 -14.03 5.42
N GLU A 111 -11.13 -12.99 5.96
CA GLU A 111 -10.99 -11.70 5.29
C GLU A 111 -9.55 -11.19 5.42
N ILE A 112 -8.87 -11.06 4.28
CA ILE A 112 -7.47 -10.67 4.20
C ILE A 112 -7.38 -9.22 3.67
N PRO A 113 -6.84 -8.27 4.45
CA PRO A 113 -6.74 -6.89 4.02
C PRO A 113 -5.48 -6.63 3.18
N LEU A 114 -5.63 -5.95 2.05
CA LEU A 114 -4.55 -5.24 1.36
C LEU A 114 -4.42 -3.87 1.99
N HIS A 115 -3.34 -3.65 2.74
CA HIS A 115 -3.04 -2.37 3.37
C HIS A 115 -2.23 -1.48 2.43
N VAL A 116 -2.59 -0.21 2.43
CA VAL A 116 -1.91 0.86 1.69
C VAL A 116 -1.45 1.91 2.68
N GLU A 117 -0.20 2.33 2.57
CA GLU A 117 0.40 3.40 3.38
C GLU A 117 0.89 4.49 2.45
N CYS A 118 0.59 5.73 2.77
CA CYS A 118 0.95 6.91 2.00
C CYS A 118 2.01 7.72 2.73
N LYS A 119 2.94 8.33 2.01
CA LYS A 119 3.92 9.26 2.57
C LYS A 119 4.28 10.33 1.56
N CYS A 120 4.44 11.56 2.04
CA CYS A 120 5.06 12.60 1.24
C CYS A 120 6.55 12.31 1.03
N LEU A 121 7.06 12.68 -0.15
CA LEU A 121 8.45 12.57 -0.55
C LEU A 121 8.97 13.93 -1.02
N GLY A 122 10.21 14.26 -0.69
CA GLY A 122 10.83 15.52 -1.09
C GLY A 122 11.78 16.11 -0.04
N ASN A 123 11.95 17.42 -0.08
CA ASN A 123 12.80 18.13 0.86
C ASN A 123 12.31 17.98 2.31
N PRO A 124 13.22 17.98 3.30
CA PRO A 124 12.84 18.06 4.70
C PRO A 124 11.94 19.28 4.96
N THR A 125 10.87 19.07 5.74
CA THR A 125 9.97 20.17 6.13
C THR A 125 10.44 20.89 7.38
N SER A 126 11.37 20.30 8.15
CA SER A 126 12.07 20.90 9.29
C SER A 126 13.40 20.17 9.52
N ALA A 127 14.24 20.70 10.40
CA ALA A 127 15.51 20.07 10.78
C ALA A 127 15.35 18.68 11.39
N SER A 128 14.19 18.38 11.97
CA SER A 128 13.86 17.09 12.60
C SER A 128 12.93 16.21 11.78
N TRP A 129 12.43 16.68 10.62
CA TRP A 129 11.45 15.94 9.84
C TRP A 129 11.86 15.79 8.37
N ASN A 130 12.57 14.70 8.08
CA ASN A 130 12.96 14.31 6.73
C ASN A 130 11.89 13.40 6.12
N LEU A 131 11.29 13.83 5.01
CA LEU A 131 10.21 13.11 4.33
C LEU A 131 10.67 11.76 3.77
N ASN A 132 11.86 11.70 3.19
CA ASN A 132 12.40 10.50 2.56
C ASN A 132 12.82 9.46 3.62
N GLU A 133 13.31 9.88 4.80
CA GLU A 133 13.51 9.01 5.96
C GLU A 133 12.17 8.50 6.51
N ASN A 134 11.17 9.38 6.58
CA ASN A 134 9.84 9.05 7.08
C ASN A 134 9.15 7.98 6.23
N TYR A 135 9.36 8.00 4.90
CA TYR A 135 8.87 6.95 3.99
C TYR A 135 9.35 5.56 4.41
N ILE A 136 10.58 5.44 4.89
CA ILE A 136 11.14 4.17 5.40
C ILE A 136 10.67 3.91 6.84
N LYS A 137 10.90 4.87 7.76
CA LYS A 137 10.74 4.69 9.20
C LYS A 137 9.28 4.51 9.63
N ASN A 138 8.40 5.33 9.07
CA ASN A 138 6.97 5.37 9.40
C ASN A 138 6.07 4.86 8.26
N GLY A 139 6.65 4.42 7.15
CA GLY A 139 5.96 3.76 6.03
C GLY A 139 6.37 2.29 5.93
N ILE A 140 7.41 1.98 5.17
CA ILE A 140 7.84 0.59 4.87
C ILE A 140 7.98 -0.26 6.13
N LYS A 141 8.59 0.26 7.20
CA LYS A 141 8.80 -0.47 8.44
C LYS A 141 7.50 -0.93 9.12
N ARG A 142 6.35 -0.29 8.86
CA ARG A 142 5.05 -0.72 9.41
C ARG A 142 4.62 -2.10 8.90
N PHE A 143 5.08 -2.48 7.70
CA PHE A 143 4.81 -3.80 7.13
C PHE A 143 5.64 -4.93 7.74
N ASP A 144 6.72 -4.61 8.47
CA ASP A 144 7.50 -5.61 9.23
C ASP A 144 7.66 -5.18 10.70
N SER A 145 6.64 -4.62 11.30
CA SER A 145 6.61 -4.23 12.71
C SER A 145 5.57 -5.05 13.45
N GLY A 146 5.98 -5.75 14.50
CA GLY A 146 5.06 -6.50 15.38
C GLY A 146 4.00 -5.63 16.07
N THR A 147 4.19 -4.29 16.09
CA THR A 147 3.20 -3.35 16.65
C THR A 147 2.15 -2.91 15.64
N HIS A 148 2.48 -2.87 14.33
CA HIS A 148 1.55 -2.46 13.27
C HIS A 148 0.96 -3.68 12.53
N GLU A 149 1.80 -4.64 12.17
CA GLU A 149 1.45 -5.86 11.44
C GLU A 149 0.71 -5.60 10.13
N TYR A 150 1.05 -4.51 9.42
CA TYR A 150 0.44 -4.24 8.12
C TYR A 150 0.74 -5.38 7.14
N GLY A 151 -0.27 -5.79 6.37
CA GLY A 151 -0.15 -6.94 5.47
C GLY A 151 0.03 -8.29 6.18
N LYS A 152 -0.35 -8.42 7.46
CA LYS A 152 -0.45 -9.74 8.12
C LYS A 152 -1.44 -10.61 7.35
N ARG A 153 -1.08 -11.86 7.10
CA ARG A 153 -1.82 -12.84 6.28
C ARG A 153 -1.86 -12.53 4.78
N ALA A 154 -1.50 -11.32 4.35
CA ALA A 154 -1.40 -10.92 2.94
C ALA A 154 -0.01 -11.23 2.38
N SER A 155 0.09 -11.50 1.08
CA SER A 155 1.39 -11.68 0.40
C SER A 155 1.99 -10.37 -0.10
N SER A 156 1.22 -9.27 -0.09
CA SER A 156 1.65 -7.97 -0.59
C SER A 156 0.97 -6.81 0.14
N GLY A 157 1.53 -5.61 -0.04
CA GLY A 157 0.99 -4.33 0.40
C GLY A 157 1.44 -3.20 -0.51
N ILE A 158 0.85 -2.03 -0.38
CA ILE A 158 1.12 -0.88 -1.25
C ILE A 158 1.72 0.26 -0.43
N MET A 159 2.77 0.88 -0.97
CA MET A 159 3.35 2.13 -0.50
C MET A 159 3.13 3.21 -1.55
N ILE A 160 2.39 4.26 -1.21
CA ILE A 160 2.23 5.43 -2.07
C ILE A 160 3.21 6.52 -1.63
N GLY A 161 3.94 7.08 -2.59
CA GLY A 161 4.82 8.23 -2.40
C GLY A 161 4.28 9.45 -3.13
N TYR A 162 3.86 10.49 -2.41
CA TYR A 162 3.48 11.77 -2.97
C TYR A 162 4.72 12.65 -3.13
N ILE A 163 5.20 12.84 -4.35
CA ILE A 163 6.37 13.68 -4.63
C ILE A 163 5.92 15.15 -4.64
N ILE A 164 6.17 15.85 -3.53
CA ILE A 164 5.80 17.25 -3.36
C ILE A 164 6.94 18.24 -3.65
N SER A 165 8.17 17.75 -3.71
CA SER A 165 9.37 18.54 -4.03
C SER A 165 10.53 17.60 -4.37
N MET A 166 11.64 18.13 -4.86
CA MET A 166 12.81 17.40 -5.35
C MET A 166 12.55 16.62 -6.67
N LYS A 167 13.63 16.19 -7.29
CA LYS A 167 13.57 15.33 -8.47
C LYS A 167 13.42 13.86 -8.03
N PRO A 168 12.62 13.04 -8.74
CA PRO A 168 12.41 11.64 -8.38
C PRO A 168 13.70 10.82 -8.20
N LYS A 169 14.75 11.08 -9.02
CA LYS A 169 16.04 10.40 -8.92
C LYS A 169 16.78 10.72 -7.62
N ASP A 170 16.74 11.98 -7.18
CA ASP A 170 17.40 12.44 -5.94
C ASP A 170 16.66 11.85 -4.73
N ILE A 171 15.32 11.84 -4.76
CA ILE A 171 14.48 11.17 -3.76
C ILE A 171 14.84 9.68 -3.66
N LEU A 172 14.94 8.98 -4.79
CA LEU A 172 15.26 7.55 -4.79
C LEU A 172 16.62 7.26 -4.17
N GLN A 173 17.62 8.12 -4.44
CA GLN A 173 18.94 8.00 -3.84
C GLN A 173 18.88 8.15 -2.31
N GLU A 174 18.18 9.15 -1.81
CA GLU A 174 18.03 9.38 -0.37
C GLU A 174 17.20 8.28 0.30
N VAL A 175 16.07 7.87 -0.28
CA VAL A 175 15.22 6.78 0.23
C VAL A 175 16.05 5.51 0.37
N ASN A 176 16.84 5.13 -0.65
CA ASN A 176 17.70 3.95 -0.59
C ASN A 176 18.83 4.08 0.44
N ALA A 177 19.39 5.28 0.63
CA ALA A 177 20.39 5.53 1.68
C ALA A 177 19.78 5.34 3.08
N HIS A 178 18.59 5.89 3.32
CA HIS A 178 17.86 5.69 4.58
C HIS A 178 17.45 4.21 4.78
N GLN A 179 16.98 3.54 3.70
CA GLN A 179 16.64 2.13 3.77
C GLN A 179 17.83 1.28 4.14
N LYS A 180 18.99 1.48 3.51
CA LYS A 180 20.22 0.73 3.84
C LYS A 180 20.61 0.90 5.32
N LYS A 181 20.36 2.08 5.89
CA LYS A 181 20.65 2.36 7.31
C LYS A 181 19.64 1.72 8.27
N LEU A 182 18.34 1.77 7.94
CA LEU A 182 17.26 1.38 8.84
C LEU A 182 16.77 -0.07 8.63
N LEU A 183 16.87 -0.58 7.40
CA LEU A 183 16.42 -1.89 6.95
C LEU A 183 17.48 -2.53 6.03
N PRO A 184 18.70 -2.83 6.53
CA PRO A 184 19.85 -3.22 5.70
C PRO A 184 19.63 -4.50 4.91
N ASP A 185 18.73 -5.38 5.34
CA ASP A 185 18.44 -6.66 4.68
C ASP A 185 17.43 -6.51 3.51
N TYR A 186 16.89 -5.31 3.30
CA TYR A 186 15.94 -5.08 2.21
C TYR A 186 16.68 -4.67 0.94
N PRO A 187 16.29 -5.21 -0.23
CA PRO A 187 16.88 -4.80 -1.50
C PRO A 187 16.54 -3.34 -1.81
N ASN A 188 17.42 -2.65 -2.52
CA ASN A 188 17.15 -1.28 -2.95
C ASN A 188 15.87 -1.21 -3.79
N ILE A 189 15.15 -0.10 -3.66
CA ILE A 189 14.08 0.28 -4.56
C ILE A 189 14.72 0.77 -5.86
N THR A 190 14.18 0.35 -7.01
CA THR A 190 14.70 0.75 -8.33
C THR A 190 13.53 1.11 -9.24
N PHE A 191 13.46 2.35 -9.71
CA PHE A 191 12.42 2.78 -10.65
C PHE A 191 12.98 2.99 -12.06
N ASP A 192 12.18 2.68 -13.06
CA ASP A 192 12.35 3.21 -14.40
C ASP A 192 11.64 4.57 -14.47
N PHE A 193 12.43 5.65 -14.59
CA PHE A 193 11.91 7.01 -14.65
C PHE A 193 11.45 7.45 -16.05
N ASN A 194 11.31 6.52 -16.99
CA ASN A 194 10.78 6.83 -18.32
C ASN A 194 9.25 6.94 -18.36
N SER A 195 8.55 6.41 -17.35
CA SER A 195 7.09 6.51 -17.22
C SER A 195 6.72 7.60 -16.20
N THR A 196 6.20 8.71 -16.70
CA THR A 196 5.70 9.84 -15.89
C THR A 196 4.20 10.02 -16.12
N PRO A 197 3.45 10.53 -15.13
CA PRO A 197 3.85 11.01 -13.80
C PRO A 197 3.79 9.96 -12.68
N LEU A 198 3.42 8.70 -12.97
CA LEU A 198 3.29 7.61 -11.99
C LEU A 198 4.41 6.59 -12.19
N PHE A 199 5.21 6.37 -11.15
CA PHE A 199 6.26 5.34 -11.12
C PHE A 199 5.80 4.16 -10.29
N GLN A 200 5.96 2.94 -10.81
CA GLN A 200 5.58 1.71 -10.13
C GLN A 200 6.72 0.71 -10.12
N ILE A 201 6.96 0.09 -8.95
CA ILE A 201 7.92 -1.00 -8.78
C ILE A 201 7.46 -1.99 -7.71
N ARG A 202 7.89 -3.23 -7.83
CA ARG A 202 7.70 -4.30 -6.85
C ARG A 202 9.02 -4.61 -6.16
N GLN A 203 9.02 -4.55 -4.83
CA GLN A 203 10.15 -4.85 -3.96
C GLN A 203 9.84 -6.11 -3.15
N LYS A 204 10.58 -7.19 -3.41
CA LYS A 204 10.44 -8.43 -2.62
C LYS A 204 11.27 -8.31 -1.35
N ILE A 205 10.62 -8.41 -0.19
CA ILE A 205 11.25 -8.30 1.11
C ILE A 205 11.07 -9.58 1.93
N LYS A 206 12.03 -9.86 2.82
CA LYS A 206 11.92 -10.93 3.80
C LYS A 206 11.68 -10.31 5.17
N ARG A 207 10.44 -10.44 5.66
CA ARG A 207 10.01 -9.88 6.94
C ARG A 207 10.53 -10.70 8.12
N LYS A 208 10.86 -10.01 9.23
CA LYS A 208 11.34 -10.62 10.47
C LYS A 208 10.21 -10.88 11.46
N TYR A 209 9.28 -9.94 11.59
CA TYR A 209 8.30 -9.91 12.68
C TYR A 209 6.86 -10.24 12.24
N VAL A 210 6.54 -10.16 10.96
CA VAL A 210 5.19 -10.35 10.43
C VAL A 210 5.14 -11.56 9.48
N LEU A 211 4.03 -12.29 9.46
CA LEU A 211 3.79 -13.37 8.51
C LEU A 211 2.85 -12.91 7.38
N PRO A 212 3.01 -13.47 6.17
CA PRO A 212 4.06 -14.39 5.73
C PRO A 212 5.44 -13.73 5.66
N LYS A 213 6.51 -14.51 5.79
CA LYS A 213 7.89 -13.98 5.77
C LYS A 213 8.31 -13.41 4.42
N LEU A 214 7.90 -14.06 3.32
CA LEU A 214 8.08 -13.51 1.97
C LEU A 214 6.92 -12.57 1.67
N PHE A 215 7.25 -11.34 1.34
CA PHE A 215 6.26 -10.28 1.15
C PHE A 215 6.68 -9.37 0.01
N GLU A 216 5.71 -8.85 -0.74
CA GLU A 216 5.96 -7.93 -1.83
C GLU A 216 5.41 -6.55 -1.49
N LEU A 217 6.25 -5.54 -1.41
CA LEU A 217 5.84 -4.14 -1.36
C LEU A 217 5.75 -3.59 -2.77
N ILE A 218 4.62 -2.98 -3.08
CA ILE A 218 4.38 -2.34 -4.36
C ILE A 218 4.43 -0.84 -4.13
N HIS A 219 5.42 -0.19 -4.71
CA HIS A 219 5.60 1.25 -4.58
C HIS A 219 4.94 1.95 -5.76
N LEU A 220 4.10 2.93 -5.47
CA LEU A 220 3.47 3.85 -6.41
C LEU A 220 3.91 5.27 -6.05
N TRP A 221 4.78 5.88 -6.86
CA TRP A 221 5.20 7.26 -6.66
C TRP A 221 4.56 8.16 -7.71
N ILE A 222 3.96 9.26 -7.27
CA ILE A 222 3.21 10.22 -8.12
C ILE A 222 3.78 11.64 -7.96
N ILE A 223 3.88 12.35 -9.10
CA ILE A 223 4.28 13.77 -9.14
C ILE A 223 3.03 14.65 -9.26
#